data_f6bad99ce4592afb54221cfcd96aab5f
#
_entry.id   f6bad99ce4592afb54221cfcd96aab5f
#
_cell.length_a   1.000
_cell.length_b   1.000
_cell.length_c   1.000
_cell.angle_alpha   90.00
_cell.angle_beta   90.00
_cell.angle_gamma   90.00
#
_symmetry.space_group_name_H-M   'P 1'
#
loop_
_entity.id
_entity.type
_entity.pdbx_description
1 polymer ?
#
loop_
_entity_poly.entity_id
_entity_poly.type
_entity_poly.pdbx_seq_one_letter_code
_entity_poly.pdbx_strand_id
1 'polypeptide(L)'
;MKLIKIATLGTLALSIAGLSACNNMMPTKTPATKAPMHSQPTANMNVVQIAQRNADFSLLVEALQAAGLAGALTDTSASYTILAPTNAAFVQALQETGMTKAELFSNKPLLTKILTYHVLKGNTPVYQKHVRPGNYTMLSNDTLVITPQGRLMDENGRTTKILKTDIAASNGVIHVIDRVLLPK
;
A
#
# COMPACT_ATOMS: atom_id res chain seq x y z
N MET A 1 -60.71 18.50 -20.36
CA MET A 1 -61.16 19.84 -19.84
C MET A 1 -60.01 20.40 -19.02
N LYS A 2 -59.55 21.42 -19.44
CA LYS A 2 -58.97 22.79 -19.32
C LYS A 2 -57.46 22.69 -19.29
N LEU A 3 -56.73 22.95 -20.34
CA LEU A 3 -56.27 24.19 -21.00
C LEU A 3 -56.12 25.42 -20.10
N ILE A 4 -54.90 25.97 -20.07
CA ILE A 4 -54.47 27.36 -20.11
C ILE A 4 -52.92 27.32 -20.11
N LYS A 5 -52.13 27.54 -21.20
CA LYS A 5 -51.77 28.78 -21.93
C LYS A 5 -51.40 29.91 -20.95
N ILE A 6 -50.21 30.53 -21.05
CA ILE A 6 -49.65 31.52 -21.99
C ILE A 6 -48.32 31.96 -21.35
N ALA A 7 -47.14 31.91 -22.01
CA ALA A 7 -46.47 32.91 -22.82
C ALA A 7 -46.08 34.19 -22.04
N THR A 8 -44.84 34.59 -22.10
CA THR A 8 -44.21 35.64 -22.95
C THR A 8 -42.81 35.94 -22.35
N LEU A 9 -41.74 35.87 -23.10
CA LEU A 9 -41.07 36.92 -23.89
C LEU A 9 -40.46 38.09 -23.10
N GLY A 10 -39.17 38.32 -23.30
CA GLY A 10 -38.45 39.54 -22.93
C GLY A 10 -36.95 39.24 -22.79
N THR A 11 -36.22 39.17 -23.80
CA THR A 11 -35.32 40.09 -24.52
C THR A 11 -34.31 40.87 -23.69
N LEU A 12 -33.11 40.81 -24.17
CA LEU A 12 -32.08 41.82 -24.47
C LEU A 12 -30.92 41.93 -23.48
N ALA A 13 -29.79 41.44 -23.91
CA ALA A 13 -28.50 42.07 -24.22
C ALA A 13 -27.90 43.03 -23.18
N LEU A 14 -26.64 42.84 -22.80
CA LEU A 14 -25.54 43.67 -23.30
C LEU A 14 -24.21 43.22 -22.69
N SER A 15 -23.24 43.07 -23.57
CA SER A 15 -21.81 43.01 -23.38
C SER A 15 -21.27 43.97 -22.33
N ILE A 16 -20.24 43.53 -21.58
CA ILE A 16 -19.07 44.36 -21.31
C ILE A 16 -17.83 43.47 -21.17
N ALA A 17 -16.88 43.69 -22.03
CA ALA A 17 -15.48 43.27 -21.90
C ALA A 17 -14.83 43.96 -20.70
N GLY A 18 -13.96 43.24 -19.99
CA GLY A 18 -13.19 43.80 -18.91
C GLY A 18 -12.06 42.92 -18.49
N LEU A 19 -10.92 43.08 -19.14
CA LEU A 19 -9.52 43.13 -18.67
C LEU A 19 -9.04 42.11 -17.67
N SER A 20 -8.03 41.37 -18.15
CA SER A 20 -6.75 41.04 -17.51
C SER A 20 -6.56 41.50 -16.07
N ALA A 21 -6.40 40.56 -15.21
CA ALA A 21 -5.54 40.69 -14.05
C ALA A 21 -4.75 39.38 -13.91
N CYS A 22 -3.52 39.39 -14.42
CA CYS A 22 -2.47 38.51 -14.00
C CYS A 22 -2.26 38.73 -12.51
N ASN A 23 -2.74 37.82 -11.69
CA ASN A 23 -2.32 37.77 -10.30
C ASN A 23 -1.36 36.61 -10.15
N ASN A 24 -0.09 36.96 -10.18
CA ASN A 24 1.05 36.18 -9.82
C ASN A 24 0.92 35.82 -8.33
N MET A 25 0.29 34.70 -8.02
CA MET A 25 0.16 34.24 -6.65
C MET A 25 1.17 33.12 -6.43
N MET A 26 2.20 33.46 -5.68
CA MET A 26 3.23 32.57 -5.16
C MET A 26 2.62 31.25 -4.63
N PRO A 27 3.30 30.12 -4.81
CA PRO A 27 2.86 28.89 -4.19
C PRO A 27 3.06 29.00 -2.67
N THR A 28 1.98 29.23 -1.95
CA THR A 28 1.94 29.02 -0.52
C THR A 28 2.16 27.52 -0.28
N LYS A 29 3.27 27.24 0.36
CA LYS A 29 3.65 25.94 0.90
C LYS A 29 2.55 25.45 1.83
N THR A 30 1.60 24.69 1.30
CA THR A 30 0.56 24.04 2.08
C THR A 30 1.21 22.89 2.84
N PRO A 31 1.07 22.79 4.16
CA PRO A 31 1.54 21.62 4.89
C PRO A 31 0.79 20.41 4.37
N ALA A 32 1.53 19.32 4.12
CA ALA A 32 1.00 18.05 3.66
C ALA A 32 -0.08 17.56 4.63
N THR A 33 -1.32 17.88 4.31
CA THR A 33 -2.49 17.24 4.90
C THR A 33 -2.45 15.79 4.48
N LYS A 34 -2.31 14.90 5.45
CA LYS A 34 -2.45 13.45 5.31
C LYS A 34 -3.73 13.18 4.50
N ALA A 35 -3.59 12.92 3.20
CA ALA A 35 -4.72 12.59 2.36
C ALA A 35 -5.39 11.33 2.91
N PRO A 36 -6.72 11.30 3.05
CA PRO A 36 -7.41 10.09 3.48
C PRO A 36 -7.13 8.99 2.46
N MET A 37 -6.78 7.79 2.95
CA MET A 37 -6.62 6.60 2.15
C MET A 37 -7.85 6.43 1.25
N HIS A 38 -7.71 6.78 -0.01
CA HIS A 38 -8.77 6.67 -1.00
C HIS A 38 -9.04 5.19 -1.23
N SER A 39 -10.22 4.73 -0.85
CA SER A 39 -10.72 3.38 -1.17
C SER A 39 -11.10 3.34 -2.66
N GLN A 40 -10.09 3.34 -3.52
CA GLN A 40 -10.28 3.01 -4.94
C GLN A 40 -10.52 1.50 -5.06
N PRO A 41 -11.35 1.04 -5.99
CA PRO A 41 -11.52 -0.39 -6.24
C PRO A 41 -10.18 -0.96 -6.71
N THR A 42 -9.48 -1.64 -5.80
CA THR A 42 -8.15 -2.21 -6.03
C THR A 42 -8.21 -3.60 -6.65
N ALA A 43 -9.40 -4.17 -6.77
CA ALA A 43 -9.61 -5.54 -7.23
C ALA A 43 -9.08 -5.84 -8.66
N ASN A 44 -8.90 -4.82 -9.51
CA ASN A 44 -8.34 -4.96 -10.86
C ASN A 44 -6.85 -4.64 -10.93
N MET A 45 -6.21 -4.31 -9.80
CA MET A 45 -4.79 -4.00 -9.72
C MET A 45 -4.05 -5.12 -9.01
N ASN A 46 -2.84 -5.44 -9.49
CA ASN A 46 -1.99 -6.36 -8.78
C ASN A 46 -1.40 -5.69 -7.51
N VAL A 47 -0.86 -6.52 -6.62
CA VAL A 47 -0.30 -6.08 -5.33
C VAL A 47 0.77 -5.00 -5.48
N VAL A 48 1.59 -5.05 -6.55
CA VAL A 48 2.65 -4.07 -6.82
C VAL A 48 2.05 -2.73 -7.25
N GLN A 49 1.04 -2.73 -8.11
CA GLN A 49 0.34 -1.51 -8.56
C GLN A 49 -0.37 -0.81 -7.41
N ILE A 50 -0.95 -1.56 -6.48
CA ILE A 50 -1.57 -1.00 -5.28
C ILE A 50 -0.51 -0.33 -4.39
N ALA A 51 0.63 -0.99 -4.20
CA ALA A 51 1.73 -0.43 -3.43
C ALA A 51 2.29 0.85 -4.06
N GLN A 52 2.44 0.89 -5.39
CA GLN A 52 2.93 2.07 -6.12
C GLN A 52 2.02 3.30 -6.01
N ARG A 53 0.72 3.10 -5.82
CA ARG A 53 -0.25 4.18 -5.68
C ARG A 53 -0.35 4.75 -4.27
N ASN A 54 0.26 4.09 -3.31
CA ASN A 54 0.22 4.51 -1.91
C ASN A 54 1.60 5.01 -1.48
N ALA A 55 1.67 6.29 -1.12
CA ALA A 55 2.91 6.92 -0.66
C ALA A 55 3.51 6.25 0.58
N ASP A 56 2.69 5.60 1.41
CA ASP A 56 3.14 4.90 2.61
C ASP A 56 3.98 3.64 2.30
N PHE A 57 3.97 3.17 1.04
CA PHE A 57 4.71 1.98 0.60
C PHE A 57 5.84 2.29 -0.38
N SER A 58 6.24 3.55 -0.50
CA SER A 58 7.29 3.96 -1.46
C SER A 58 8.61 3.22 -1.22
N LEU A 59 9.03 3.04 0.03
CA LEU A 59 10.23 2.27 0.39
C LEU A 59 10.08 0.77 0.07
N LEU A 60 8.89 0.21 0.28
CA LEU A 60 8.60 -1.19 -0.10
C LEU A 60 8.71 -1.39 -1.62
N VAL A 61 8.14 -0.49 -2.41
CA VAL A 61 8.21 -0.54 -3.88
C VAL A 61 9.65 -0.42 -4.36
N GLU A 62 10.42 0.52 -3.81
CA GLU A 62 11.84 0.69 -4.11
C GLU A 62 12.63 -0.57 -3.76
N ALA A 63 12.35 -1.19 -2.60
CA ALA A 63 12.97 -2.43 -2.18
C ALA A 63 12.65 -3.60 -3.13
N LEU A 64 11.40 -3.73 -3.57
CA LEU A 64 10.98 -4.75 -4.55
C LEU A 64 11.68 -4.59 -5.89
N GLN A 65 11.87 -3.35 -6.35
CA GLN A 65 12.60 -3.04 -7.58
C GLN A 65 14.09 -3.37 -7.44
N ALA A 66 14.73 -2.95 -6.33
CA ALA A 66 16.13 -3.21 -6.05
C ALA A 66 16.44 -4.72 -5.95
N ALA A 67 15.53 -5.49 -5.36
CA ALA A 67 15.63 -6.96 -5.28
C ALA A 67 15.27 -7.68 -6.58
N GLY A 68 14.68 -6.99 -7.58
CA GLY A 68 14.19 -7.59 -8.82
C GLY A 68 12.95 -8.46 -8.67
N LEU A 69 12.23 -8.34 -7.54
CA LEU A 69 11.05 -9.16 -7.19
C LEU A 69 9.73 -8.57 -7.71
N ALA A 70 9.74 -7.33 -8.21
CA ALA A 70 8.54 -6.67 -8.70
C ALA A 70 7.85 -7.50 -9.81
N GLY A 71 8.61 -8.06 -10.74
CA GLY A 71 8.09 -8.92 -11.82
C GLY A 71 7.45 -10.22 -11.29
N ALA A 72 8.09 -10.88 -10.32
CA ALA A 72 7.59 -12.13 -9.75
C ALA A 72 6.25 -11.94 -9.01
N LEU A 73 6.05 -10.79 -8.38
CA LEU A 73 4.82 -10.45 -7.65
C LEU A 73 3.72 -9.86 -8.55
N THR A 74 3.98 -9.64 -9.83
CA THR A 74 2.93 -9.25 -10.81
C THR A 74 2.24 -10.45 -11.44
N ASP A 75 2.75 -11.66 -11.24
CA ASP A 75 2.14 -12.89 -11.74
C ASP A 75 0.73 -13.06 -11.15
N THR A 76 -0.25 -13.20 -12.02
CA THR A 76 -1.66 -13.39 -11.66
C THR A 76 -2.07 -14.85 -11.58
N SER A 77 -1.18 -15.78 -11.92
CA SER A 77 -1.42 -17.23 -11.83
C SER A 77 -1.29 -17.75 -10.39
N ALA A 78 -0.63 -17.00 -9.52
CA ALA A 78 -0.46 -17.33 -8.11
C ALA A 78 -1.25 -16.36 -7.22
N SER A 79 -1.70 -16.86 -6.07
CA SER A 79 -2.36 -16.05 -5.04
C SER A 79 -1.38 -15.71 -3.93
N TYR A 80 -1.15 -14.42 -3.73
CA TYR A 80 -0.22 -13.94 -2.72
C TYR A 80 -0.95 -13.30 -1.54
N THR A 81 -0.45 -13.56 -0.33
CA THR A 81 -0.78 -12.73 0.83
C THR A 81 0.47 -11.96 1.22
N ILE A 82 0.41 -10.65 1.05
CA ILE A 82 1.56 -9.77 1.27
C ILE A 82 1.38 -8.98 2.56
N LEU A 83 2.38 -9.07 3.41
CA LEU A 83 2.51 -8.25 4.60
C LEU A 83 3.30 -7.00 4.23
N ALA A 84 2.60 -5.88 3.97
CA ALA A 84 3.21 -4.64 3.50
C ALA A 84 3.58 -3.73 4.67
N PRO A 85 4.87 -3.60 5.01
CA PRO A 85 5.31 -2.65 6.02
C PRO A 85 5.21 -1.22 5.48
N THR A 86 4.84 -0.29 6.35
CA THR A 86 4.84 1.15 6.03
C THR A 86 6.26 1.71 5.95
N ASN A 87 6.41 2.90 5.37
CA ASN A 87 7.70 3.61 5.37
C ASN A 87 8.25 3.81 6.79
N ALA A 88 7.39 4.09 7.77
CA ALA A 88 7.78 4.20 9.18
C ALA A 88 8.35 2.88 9.73
N ALA A 89 7.74 1.75 9.35
CA ALA A 89 8.22 0.43 9.70
C ALA A 89 9.62 0.15 9.12
N PHE A 90 9.88 0.58 7.88
CA PHE A 90 11.21 0.47 7.27
C PHE A 90 12.25 1.30 8.01
N VAL A 91 11.94 2.56 8.33
CA VAL A 91 12.86 3.42 9.08
C VAL A 91 13.18 2.81 10.44
N GLN A 92 12.18 2.27 11.14
CA GLN A 92 12.38 1.58 12.41
C GLN A 92 13.28 0.35 12.26
N ALA A 93 13.07 -0.47 11.23
CA ALA A 93 13.89 -1.64 10.98
C ALA A 93 15.36 -1.30 10.70
N LEU A 94 15.62 -0.22 9.94
CA LEU A 94 16.99 0.27 9.71
C LEU A 94 17.66 0.70 11.03
N GLN A 95 16.92 1.36 11.92
CA GLN A 95 17.42 1.73 13.24
C GLN A 95 17.71 0.50 14.12
N GLU A 96 16.82 -0.49 14.10
CA GLU A 96 16.97 -1.74 14.88
C GLU A 96 18.15 -2.61 14.40
N THR A 97 18.42 -2.60 13.08
CA THR A 97 19.53 -3.36 12.48
C THR A 97 20.85 -2.60 12.46
N GLY A 98 20.82 -1.30 12.74
CA GLY A 98 21.98 -0.41 12.63
C GLY A 98 22.46 -0.20 11.20
N MET A 99 21.66 -0.56 10.19
CA MET A 99 21.96 -0.46 8.77
C MET A 99 21.40 0.84 8.18
N THR A 100 22.12 1.41 7.24
CA THR A 100 21.58 2.48 6.41
C THR A 100 20.69 1.91 5.29
N LYS A 101 19.82 2.76 4.73
CA LYS A 101 19.01 2.38 3.57
C LYS A 101 19.89 1.89 2.42
N ALA A 102 21.00 2.57 2.14
CA ALA A 102 21.91 2.24 1.05
C ALA A 102 22.54 0.86 1.24
N GLU A 103 22.96 0.50 2.47
CA GLU A 103 23.51 -0.81 2.80
C GLU A 103 22.49 -1.92 2.62
N LEU A 104 21.26 -1.73 3.13
CA LEU A 104 20.19 -2.71 2.97
C LEU A 104 19.86 -2.95 1.49
N PHE A 105 19.73 -1.88 0.70
CA PHE A 105 19.39 -1.97 -0.72
C PHE A 105 20.53 -2.48 -1.60
N SER A 106 21.78 -2.32 -1.18
CA SER A 106 22.96 -2.90 -1.83
C SER A 106 23.11 -4.39 -1.55
N ASN A 107 22.61 -4.84 -0.41
CA ASN A 107 22.64 -6.25 -0.02
C ASN A 107 21.44 -7.02 -0.57
N LYS A 108 21.47 -7.29 -1.88
CA LYS A 108 20.37 -7.98 -2.58
C LYS A 108 19.96 -9.32 -1.95
N PRO A 109 20.88 -10.21 -1.51
CA PRO A 109 20.49 -11.46 -0.86
C PRO A 109 19.69 -11.24 0.41
N LEU A 110 20.12 -10.34 1.28
CA LEU A 110 19.41 -10.00 2.50
C LEU A 110 18.06 -9.34 2.22
N LEU A 111 18.05 -8.38 1.30
CA LEU A 111 16.83 -7.68 0.88
C LEU A 111 15.80 -8.67 0.30
N THR A 112 16.24 -9.60 -0.55
CA THR A 112 15.39 -10.65 -1.11
C THR A 112 14.84 -11.56 -0.01
N LYS A 113 15.68 -11.98 0.95
CA LYS A 113 15.24 -12.82 2.08
C LYS A 113 14.18 -12.09 2.91
N ILE A 114 14.41 -10.83 3.26
CA ILE A 114 13.43 -10.01 4.00
C ILE A 114 12.12 -9.88 3.21
N LEU A 115 12.18 -9.54 1.92
CA LEU A 115 10.98 -9.34 1.12
C LEU A 115 10.18 -10.64 0.91
N THR A 116 10.85 -11.76 0.68
CA THR A 116 10.19 -13.07 0.57
C THR A 116 9.63 -13.56 1.90
N TYR A 117 10.19 -13.12 3.02
CA TYR A 117 9.65 -13.34 4.35
C TYR A 117 8.37 -12.53 4.63
N HIS A 118 8.07 -11.50 3.85
CA HIS A 118 6.82 -10.76 3.90
C HIS A 118 5.73 -11.30 2.97
N VAL A 119 6.03 -12.34 2.20
CA VAL A 119 5.10 -12.97 1.28
C VAL A 119 4.73 -14.35 1.79
N LEU A 120 3.46 -14.55 2.09
CA LEU A 120 2.92 -15.86 2.44
C LEU A 120 2.66 -16.66 1.17
N LYS A 121 3.26 -17.85 1.10
CA LYS A 121 3.04 -18.80 0.01
C LYS A 121 1.76 -19.58 0.25
N GLY A 122 0.81 -19.49 -0.65
CA GLY A 122 -0.45 -20.24 -0.55
C GLY A 122 -1.17 -20.29 -1.89
N ASN A 123 -2.08 -21.25 -2.02
CA ASN A 123 -2.95 -21.39 -3.19
C ASN A 123 -4.18 -20.48 -3.10
N THR A 124 -4.42 -19.90 -1.92
CA THR A 124 -5.55 -19.00 -1.65
C THR A 124 -5.10 -17.81 -0.84
N PRO A 125 -5.61 -16.60 -1.14
CA PRO A 125 -5.30 -15.42 -0.34
C PRO A 125 -5.88 -15.56 1.07
N VAL A 126 -5.07 -15.26 2.06
CA VAL A 126 -5.47 -15.35 3.48
C VAL A 126 -6.07 -14.03 3.92
N TYR A 127 -7.40 -13.95 3.94
CA TYR A 127 -8.15 -12.83 4.50
C TYR A 127 -8.16 -12.90 6.03
N GLN A 128 -8.33 -11.76 6.71
CA GLN A 128 -8.35 -11.68 8.17
C GLN A 128 -9.32 -12.69 8.82
N LYS A 129 -10.49 -12.86 8.24
CA LYS A 129 -11.50 -13.83 8.74
C LYS A 129 -11.04 -15.29 8.72
N HIS A 130 -10.05 -15.62 7.90
CA HIS A 130 -9.48 -16.96 7.76
C HIS A 130 -8.15 -17.11 8.49
N VAL A 131 -7.58 -16.02 9.00
CA VAL A 131 -6.36 -16.04 9.80
C VAL A 131 -6.64 -16.77 11.11
N ARG A 132 -5.86 -17.80 11.39
CA ARG A 132 -5.92 -18.54 12.64
C ARG A 132 -4.57 -18.47 13.34
N PRO A 133 -4.55 -18.51 14.69
CA PRO A 133 -3.29 -18.67 15.41
C PRO A 133 -2.55 -19.91 14.96
N GLY A 134 -1.24 -19.81 14.76
CA GLY A 134 -0.43 -20.94 14.31
C GLY A 134 0.80 -20.51 13.51
N ASN A 135 1.49 -21.48 12.97
CA ASN A 135 2.70 -21.30 12.18
C ASN A 135 2.37 -21.22 10.69
N TYR A 136 2.92 -20.23 10.01
CA TYR A 136 2.76 -20.03 8.58
C TYR A 136 4.11 -20.05 7.89
N THR A 137 4.22 -20.82 6.82
CA THR A 137 5.45 -20.87 6.01
C THR A 137 5.43 -19.74 5.00
N MET A 138 6.46 -18.90 5.04
CA MET A 138 6.63 -17.77 4.14
C MET A 138 7.30 -18.22 2.83
N LEU A 139 7.32 -17.34 1.83
CA LEU A 139 7.97 -17.65 0.54
C LEU A 139 9.49 -17.87 0.68
N SER A 140 10.11 -17.31 1.71
CA SER A 140 11.52 -17.56 2.09
C SER A 140 11.76 -18.95 2.70
N ASN A 141 10.73 -19.76 2.93
CA ASN A 141 10.68 -21.02 3.70
C ASN A 141 10.90 -20.84 5.23
N ASP A 142 11.02 -19.62 5.70
CA ASP A 142 11.06 -19.31 7.13
C ASP A 142 9.62 -19.32 7.70
N THR A 143 9.51 -19.37 9.04
CA THR A 143 8.23 -19.48 9.74
C THR A 143 7.80 -18.16 10.35
N LEU A 144 6.55 -17.76 10.12
CA LEU A 144 5.87 -16.68 10.81
C LEU A 144 4.82 -17.25 11.75
N VAL A 145 4.79 -16.80 12.98
CA VAL A 145 3.79 -17.23 13.96
C VAL A 145 2.70 -16.18 14.09
N ILE A 146 1.45 -16.61 13.97
CA ILE A 146 0.30 -15.75 14.30
C ILE A 146 -0.17 -16.11 15.70
N THR A 147 -0.11 -15.13 16.60
CA THR A 147 -0.51 -15.31 17.99
C THR A 147 -2.03 -15.36 18.16
N PRO A 148 -2.55 -15.92 19.28
CA PRO A 148 -3.98 -15.92 19.58
C PRO A 148 -4.59 -14.50 19.62
N GLN A 149 -3.78 -13.48 19.84
CA GLN A 149 -4.20 -12.07 19.84
C GLN A 149 -4.18 -11.44 18.43
N GLY A 150 -3.93 -12.24 17.38
CA GLY A 150 -3.87 -11.77 16.00
C GLY A 150 -2.64 -10.90 15.68
N ARG A 151 -1.55 -11.03 16.46
CA ARG A 151 -0.28 -10.38 16.16
C ARG A 151 0.61 -11.33 15.38
N LEU A 152 1.44 -10.75 14.53
CA LEU A 152 2.48 -11.48 13.81
C LEU A 152 3.73 -11.52 14.68
N MET A 153 4.34 -12.67 14.85
CA MET A 153 5.60 -12.83 15.58
C MET A 153 6.64 -13.46 14.66
N ASP A 154 7.73 -12.75 14.46
CA ASP A 154 8.86 -13.22 13.64
C ASP A 154 9.74 -14.22 14.41
N GLU A 155 10.73 -14.81 13.72
CA GLU A 155 11.65 -15.78 14.30
C GLU A 155 12.56 -15.21 15.40
N ASN A 156 12.65 -13.88 15.48
CA ASN A 156 13.38 -13.18 16.54
C ASN A 156 12.49 -12.91 17.77
N GLY A 157 11.23 -13.40 17.77
CA GLY A 157 10.27 -13.20 18.85
C GLY A 157 9.66 -11.80 18.91
N ARG A 158 9.88 -10.97 17.88
CA ARG A 158 9.30 -9.63 17.81
C ARG A 158 7.88 -9.68 17.34
N THR A 159 7.02 -8.88 17.93
CA THR A 159 5.60 -8.84 17.58
C THR A 159 5.28 -7.61 16.74
N THR A 160 4.51 -7.83 15.70
CA THR A 160 4.06 -6.84 14.72
C THR A 160 2.54 -6.77 14.72
N LYS A 161 1.98 -5.56 14.65
CA LYS A 161 0.53 -5.36 14.53
C LYS A 161 0.15 -5.20 13.07
N ILE A 162 -1.03 -5.70 12.74
CA ILE A 162 -1.65 -5.41 11.46
C ILE A 162 -2.45 -4.11 11.61
N LEU A 163 -2.10 -3.10 10.81
CA LEU A 163 -2.74 -1.77 10.82
C LEU A 163 -3.99 -1.75 9.93
N LYS A 164 -3.94 -2.44 8.79
CA LYS A 164 -5.05 -2.56 7.85
C LYS A 164 -5.03 -3.93 7.22
N THR A 165 -6.18 -4.54 7.09
CA THR A 165 -6.36 -5.88 6.54
C THR A 165 -7.15 -5.86 5.24
N ASP A 166 -7.08 -6.96 4.50
CA ASP A 166 -7.99 -7.28 3.40
C ASP A 166 -8.03 -6.24 2.26
N ILE A 167 -6.88 -5.61 1.93
CA ILE A 167 -6.78 -4.83 0.71
C ILE A 167 -6.70 -5.82 -0.45
N ALA A 168 -7.84 -5.99 -1.14
CA ALA A 168 -7.94 -6.93 -2.25
C ALA A 168 -7.14 -6.45 -3.46
N ALA A 169 -6.40 -7.37 -4.08
CA ALA A 169 -5.69 -7.20 -5.33
C ALA A 169 -6.10 -8.31 -6.31
N SER A 170 -5.85 -8.11 -7.61
CA SER A 170 -6.17 -9.10 -8.65
C SER A 170 -5.44 -10.43 -8.46
N ASN A 171 -4.27 -10.41 -7.83
CA ASN A 171 -3.42 -11.57 -7.59
C ASN A 171 -3.16 -11.83 -6.10
N GLY A 172 -4.03 -11.37 -5.20
CA GLY A 172 -3.87 -11.64 -3.78
C GLY A 172 -4.52 -10.65 -2.84
N VAL A 173 -4.00 -10.61 -1.63
CA VAL A 173 -4.45 -9.68 -0.58
C VAL A 173 -3.23 -9.05 0.11
N ILE A 174 -3.38 -7.80 0.50
CA ILE A 174 -2.35 -7.04 1.22
C ILE A 174 -2.85 -6.75 2.64
N HIS A 175 -2.00 -7.03 3.62
CA HIS A 175 -2.16 -6.60 5.00
C HIS A 175 -1.07 -5.59 5.34
N VAL A 176 -1.45 -4.43 5.82
CA VAL A 176 -0.51 -3.38 6.22
C VAL A 176 -0.04 -3.63 7.64
N ILE A 177 1.27 -3.61 7.84
CA ILE A 177 1.90 -3.87 9.13
C ILE A 177 2.74 -2.69 9.62
N ASP A 178 2.84 -2.56 10.96
CA ASP A 178 3.54 -1.44 11.63
C ASP A 178 5.04 -1.68 11.80
N ARG A 179 5.55 -2.87 11.47
CA ARG A 179 6.96 -3.24 11.63
C ARG A 179 7.40 -4.18 10.53
N VAL A 180 8.66 -4.05 10.10
CA VAL A 180 9.30 -5.01 9.17
C VAL A 180 9.60 -6.31 9.92
N LEU A 181 9.19 -7.43 9.33
CA LEU A 181 9.54 -8.76 9.83
C LEU A 181 10.97 -9.09 9.40
N LEU A 182 11.81 -9.50 10.35
CA LEU A 182 13.18 -9.87 10.04
C LEU A 182 13.37 -11.38 10.27
N PRO A 183 13.79 -12.12 9.24
CA PRO A 183 14.16 -13.52 9.37
C PRO A 183 15.46 -13.63 10.19
N LYS A 184 15.73 -14.80 10.72
CA LYS A 184 17.04 -15.13 11.34
C LYS A 184 18.13 -15.26 10.32
#